data_66f64eb6cd8941d5c862f4c2a0218411
#
_entry.id   66f64eb6cd8941d5c862f4c2a0218411
#
_cell.length_a   1.000
_cell.length_b   1.000
_cell.length_c   1.000
_cell.angle_alpha   90.00
_cell.angle_beta   90.00
_cell.angle_gamma   90.00
#
_symmetry.space_group_name_H-M   'P 1'
#
loop_
_entity.id
_entity.type
_entity.pdbx_description
1 polymer ?
#
loop_
_entity_poly.entity_id
_entity_poly.type
_entity_poly.pdbx_seq_one_letter_code
_entity_poly.pdbx_strand_id
1 'polypeptide(L)'
;MAKGLSNHITSCTISWQNTGDVVRVVTKVLQTEIQVRFYDGNNLISGRIWPMSEQQKQELYSILYACLEDWDCDDYTVDESDRNHWQFKICTQRSCLRTVCGTTDPPPHGEEIKKVLNGIIGEDNCYFF
;
A
#
# COMPACT_ATOMS: atom_id res chain seq x y z
N MET A 1 27.79 -2.07 6.56
CA MET A 1 27.01 -0.93 7.06
C MET A 1 25.68 -1.39 7.62
N ALA A 2 25.50 -1.16 8.86
CA ALA A 2 24.28 -1.59 9.53
C ALA A 2 23.05 -0.80 9.09
N LYS A 3 23.22 0.42 8.61
CA LYS A 3 22.06 1.27 8.28
C LYS A 3 21.22 0.70 7.13
N GLY A 4 21.84 -0.02 6.19
CA GLY A 4 21.06 -0.63 5.12
C GLY A 4 20.16 -1.75 5.62
N LEU A 5 20.57 -2.43 6.68
CA LEU A 5 19.81 -3.51 7.27
C LEU A 5 18.69 -2.99 8.17
N SER A 6 18.96 -1.90 8.90
CA SER A 6 17.94 -1.33 9.79
C SER A 6 16.76 -0.73 9.04
N ASN A 7 16.96 -0.34 7.78
CA ASN A 7 15.91 0.26 6.95
C ASN A 7 15.39 -0.69 5.88
N HIS A 8 15.64 -1.99 6.05
CA HIS A 8 15.21 -2.98 5.06
C HIS A 8 13.70 -3.18 5.12
N ILE A 9 13.02 -2.81 4.04
CA ILE A 9 11.56 -2.93 3.95
C ILE A 9 11.19 -4.40 3.88
N THR A 10 10.25 -4.82 4.73
CA THR A 10 9.73 -6.18 4.73
C THR A 10 8.27 -6.26 4.33
N SER A 11 7.53 -5.15 4.41
CA SER A 11 6.12 -5.14 4.03
C SER A 11 5.63 -3.74 3.75
N CYS A 12 4.52 -3.69 3.02
CA CYS A 12 3.77 -2.45 2.81
C CYS A 12 2.30 -2.77 2.92
N THR A 13 1.57 -2.00 3.70
CA THR A 13 0.13 -2.15 3.84
C THR A 13 -0.55 -0.94 3.24
N ILE A 14 -1.49 -1.17 2.33
CA ILE A 14 -2.25 -0.11 1.68
C ILE A 14 -3.71 -0.29 2.06
N SER A 15 -4.27 0.67 2.78
CA SER A 15 -5.67 0.66 3.16
C SER A 15 -6.43 1.66 2.32
N TRP A 16 -7.64 1.31 1.91
CA TRP A 16 -8.48 2.16 1.10
C TRP A 16 -9.93 2.05 1.57
N GLN A 17 -10.61 3.18 1.62
CA GLN A 17 -12.03 3.22 1.97
C GLN A 17 -12.70 4.38 1.27
N ASN A 18 -13.85 4.11 0.65
CA ASN A 18 -14.66 5.15 0.05
C ASN A 18 -15.50 5.83 1.13
N THR A 19 -15.54 7.15 1.12
CA THR A 19 -16.37 7.91 2.05
C THR A 19 -17.84 7.52 1.86
N GLY A 20 -18.50 7.20 2.95
CA GLY A 20 -19.89 6.75 2.91
C GLY A 20 -20.06 5.26 2.71
N ASP A 21 -18.98 4.55 2.48
CA ASP A 21 -18.99 3.09 2.34
C ASP A 21 -18.48 2.48 3.63
N VAL A 22 -19.08 1.35 4.04
CA VAL A 22 -18.62 0.63 5.22
C VAL A 22 -17.51 -0.36 4.90
N VAL A 23 -17.28 -0.63 3.62
CA VAL A 23 -16.27 -1.60 3.18
C VAL A 23 -14.91 -0.94 3.10
N ARG A 24 -13.94 -1.56 3.73
CA ARG A 24 -12.53 -1.17 3.67
C ARG A 24 -11.73 -2.26 3.00
N VAL A 25 -10.81 -1.88 2.13
CA VAL A 25 -9.94 -2.82 1.44
C VAL A 25 -8.52 -2.64 1.96
N VAL A 26 -7.89 -3.74 2.37
CA VAL A 26 -6.51 -3.73 2.86
C VAL A 26 -5.67 -4.62 1.98
N THR A 27 -4.67 -4.04 1.34
CA THR A 27 -3.71 -4.76 0.51
C THR A 27 -2.39 -4.82 1.26
N LYS A 28 -1.91 -6.05 1.51
CA LYS A 28 -0.61 -6.25 2.16
C LYS A 28 0.37 -6.82 1.16
N VAL A 29 1.46 -6.08 0.94
CA VAL A 29 2.57 -6.53 0.12
C VAL A 29 3.60 -7.14 1.06
N LEU A 30 3.74 -8.45 1.01
CA LEU A 30 4.73 -9.18 1.81
C LEU A 30 5.94 -9.50 0.94
N GLN A 31 6.78 -10.41 1.35
CA GLN A 31 8.00 -10.70 0.59
C GLN A 31 7.79 -11.71 -0.52
N THR A 32 6.83 -12.60 -0.36
CA THR A 32 6.58 -13.66 -1.34
C THR A 32 5.17 -13.67 -1.87
N GLU A 33 4.30 -12.81 -1.35
CA GLU A 33 2.90 -12.81 -1.74
C GLU A 33 2.25 -11.46 -1.49
N ILE A 34 1.11 -11.25 -2.13
CA ILE A 34 0.26 -10.09 -1.91
C ILE A 34 -1.08 -10.59 -1.42
N GLN A 35 -1.60 -9.98 -0.35
CA GLN A 35 -2.90 -10.33 0.23
C GLN A 35 -3.83 -9.12 0.07
N VAL A 36 -5.05 -9.38 -0.40
CA VAL A 36 -6.10 -8.36 -0.45
C VAL A 36 -7.25 -8.84 0.40
N ARG A 37 -7.67 -8.04 1.38
CA ARG A 37 -8.74 -8.36 2.29
C ARG A 37 -9.80 -7.28 2.30
N PHE A 38 -11.05 -7.72 2.34
CA PHE A 38 -12.22 -6.83 2.39
C PHE A 38 -12.85 -6.93 3.77
N TYR A 39 -13.08 -5.77 4.40
CA TYR A 39 -13.66 -5.70 5.73
C TYR A 39 -14.94 -4.87 5.71
N ASP A 40 -15.94 -5.33 6.49
CA ASP A 40 -17.13 -4.56 6.82
C ASP A 40 -16.98 -4.21 8.30
N GLY A 41 -16.61 -2.95 8.58
CA GLY A 41 -16.20 -2.58 9.92
C GLY A 41 -14.96 -3.38 10.32
N ASN A 42 -15.08 -4.17 11.39
CA ASN A 42 -13.99 -5.04 11.85
C ASN A 42 -14.16 -6.49 11.38
N ASN A 43 -15.19 -6.78 10.58
CA ASN A 43 -15.47 -8.14 10.14
C ASN A 43 -14.85 -8.42 8.79
N LEU A 44 -14.03 -9.45 8.71
CA LEU A 44 -13.44 -9.90 7.44
C LEU A 44 -14.54 -10.53 6.58
N ILE A 45 -14.80 -9.94 5.40
CA ILE A 45 -15.80 -10.44 4.46
C ILE A 45 -15.17 -11.47 3.53
N SER A 46 -14.02 -11.14 2.94
CA SER A 46 -13.33 -12.03 2.00
C SER A 46 -11.87 -11.63 1.90
N GLY A 47 -11.07 -12.54 1.35
CA GLY A 47 -9.66 -12.28 1.13
C GLY A 47 -9.10 -13.19 0.06
N ARG A 48 -8.06 -12.76 -0.59
CA ARG A 48 -7.34 -13.52 -1.60
C ARG A 48 -5.86 -13.29 -1.48
N ILE A 49 -5.07 -14.27 -1.94
CA ILE A 49 -3.62 -14.23 -1.89
C ILE A 49 -3.09 -14.54 -3.28
N TRP A 50 -2.11 -13.76 -3.74
CA TRP A 50 -1.42 -14.00 -5.00
C TRP A 50 0.07 -14.18 -4.71
N PRO A 51 0.70 -15.19 -5.29
CA PRO A 51 2.17 -15.33 -5.18
C PRO A 51 2.85 -14.22 -5.97
N MET A 52 4.02 -13.83 -5.51
CA MET A 52 4.81 -12.80 -6.15
C MET A 52 6.18 -13.37 -6.45
N SER A 53 6.64 -13.21 -7.71
CA SER A 53 7.96 -13.68 -8.09
C SER A 53 9.04 -12.78 -7.49
N GLU A 54 10.27 -13.27 -7.47
CA GLU A 54 11.40 -12.48 -6.99
C GLU A 54 11.59 -11.22 -7.82
N GLN A 55 11.39 -11.31 -9.13
CA GLN A 55 11.51 -10.16 -10.01
C GLN A 55 10.41 -9.12 -9.71
N GLN A 56 9.19 -9.56 -9.53
CA GLN A 56 8.08 -8.67 -9.16
C GLN A 56 8.34 -7.99 -7.82
N LYS A 57 8.85 -8.74 -6.85
CA LYS A 57 9.22 -8.21 -5.55
C LYS A 57 10.28 -7.12 -5.69
N GLN A 58 11.34 -7.39 -6.45
CA GLN A 58 12.41 -6.41 -6.62
C GLN A 58 11.91 -5.14 -7.27
N GLU A 59 11.07 -5.26 -8.29
CA GLU A 59 10.49 -4.11 -8.96
C GLU A 59 9.63 -3.28 -8.00
N LEU A 60 8.75 -3.94 -7.27
CA LEU A 60 7.85 -3.26 -6.35
C LEU A 60 8.60 -2.62 -5.19
N TYR A 61 9.55 -3.35 -4.60
CA TYR A 61 10.29 -2.84 -3.46
C TYR A 61 11.21 -1.68 -3.83
N SER A 62 11.75 -1.67 -5.06
CA SER A 62 12.55 -0.51 -5.51
C SER A 62 11.69 0.75 -5.55
N ILE A 63 10.41 0.63 -5.91
CA ILE A 63 9.49 1.76 -5.88
C ILE A 63 9.21 2.18 -4.44
N LEU A 64 9.05 1.24 -3.53
CA LEU A 64 8.83 1.55 -2.12
C LEU A 64 10.01 2.30 -1.50
N TYR A 65 11.24 1.94 -1.87
CA TYR A 65 12.41 2.69 -1.42
C TYR A 65 12.44 4.10 -1.98
N ALA A 66 12.02 4.27 -3.24
CA ALA A 66 11.90 5.60 -3.83
C ALA A 66 10.84 6.44 -3.10
N CYS A 67 9.75 5.82 -2.66
CA CYS A 67 8.74 6.50 -1.86
C CYS A 67 9.32 7.07 -0.57
N LEU A 68 10.15 6.30 0.12
CA LEU A 68 10.77 6.76 1.37
C LEU A 68 11.64 8.00 1.16
N GLU A 69 12.25 8.11 -0.01
CA GLU A 69 13.09 9.27 -0.33
C GLU A 69 12.27 10.48 -0.77
N ASP A 70 11.20 10.23 -1.52
CA ASP A 70 10.49 11.30 -2.23
C ASP A 70 9.22 11.77 -1.53
N TRP A 71 8.72 11.04 -0.56
CA TRP A 71 7.57 11.50 0.22
C TRP A 71 8.00 12.61 1.17
N ASP A 72 7.53 13.81 0.90
CA ASP A 72 7.93 15.01 1.63
C ASP A 72 6.96 15.39 2.75
N CYS A 73 5.83 14.71 2.87
CA CYS A 73 4.90 14.92 3.97
C CYS A 73 4.19 13.61 4.30
N ASP A 74 3.49 13.57 5.42
CA ASP A 74 2.79 12.39 5.87
C ASP A 74 1.29 12.43 5.57
N ASP A 75 0.78 13.57 5.15
CA ASP A 75 -0.65 13.74 4.94
C ASP A 75 -0.88 14.50 3.63
N TYR A 76 -1.45 13.78 2.66
CA TYR A 76 -1.81 14.31 1.36
C TYR A 76 -3.32 14.54 1.25
N THR A 77 -4.00 14.66 2.39
CA THR A 77 -5.45 14.87 2.41
C THR A 77 -5.80 16.25 1.86
N VAL A 78 -6.76 16.27 0.93
CA VAL A 78 -7.36 17.51 0.49
C VAL A 78 -8.69 17.70 1.21
N ASP A 79 -9.11 18.96 1.39
CA ASP A 79 -10.29 19.30 2.18
C ASP A 79 -11.56 19.08 1.37
N GLU A 80 -11.89 17.81 1.14
CA GLU A 80 -13.08 17.41 0.42
C GLU A 80 -13.71 16.21 1.08
N SER A 81 -14.99 16.31 1.42
CA SER A 81 -15.65 15.35 2.26
C SER A 81 -16.07 14.06 1.58
N ASP A 82 -16.16 14.04 0.25
CA ASP A 82 -16.70 12.91 -0.49
C ASP A 82 -15.64 12.12 -1.21
N ARG A 83 -14.45 12.01 -0.66
CA ARG A 83 -13.35 11.37 -1.38
C ARG A 83 -12.97 10.03 -0.77
N ASN A 84 -12.31 9.22 -1.58
CA ASN A 84 -11.71 7.99 -1.09
C ASN A 84 -10.54 8.33 -0.18
N HIS A 85 -10.41 7.59 0.91
CA HIS A 85 -9.30 7.73 1.84
C HIS A 85 -8.38 6.55 1.69
N TRP A 86 -7.08 6.82 1.61
CA TRP A 86 -6.07 5.79 1.52
C TRP A 86 -4.97 6.02 2.54
N GLN A 87 -4.29 4.95 2.89
CA GLN A 87 -3.14 5.00 3.79
C GLN A 87 -2.10 3.99 3.32
N PHE A 88 -0.85 4.43 3.25
CA PHE A 88 0.29 3.55 2.97
C PHE A 88 1.14 3.45 4.23
N LYS A 89 1.51 2.23 4.58
CA LYS A 89 2.34 1.95 5.74
C LYS A 89 3.48 1.04 5.32
N ILE A 90 4.70 1.59 5.35
CA ILE A 90 5.90 0.86 4.95
C ILE A 90 6.65 0.45 6.19
N CYS A 91 6.93 -0.84 6.33
CA CYS A 91 7.49 -1.39 7.57
C CYS A 91 8.73 -2.24 7.32
N THR A 92 9.58 -2.26 8.33
CA THR A 92 10.65 -3.26 8.45
C THR A 92 10.15 -4.39 9.36
N GLN A 93 11.02 -5.36 9.60
CA GLN A 93 10.73 -6.44 10.51
C GLN A 93 10.41 -5.97 11.94
N ARG A 94 10.93 -4.83 12.34
CA ARG A 94 10.86 -4.36 13.73
C ARG A 94 9.92 -3.19 13.94
N SER A 95 9.71 -2.37 12.92
CA SER A 95 8.95 -1.14 13.10
C SER A 95 8.39 -0.65 11.77
N CYS A 96 7.51 0.33 11.85
CA CYS A 96 7.02 1.04 10.68
C CYS A 96 7.94 2.20 10.38
N LEU A 97 8.48 2.25 9.17
CA LEU A 97 9.37 3.32 8.73
C LEU A 97 8.60 4.59 8.40
N ARG A 98 7.45 4.42 7.76
CA ARG A 98 6.69 5.56 7.28
C ARG A 98 5.21 5.19 7.16
N THR A 99 4.36 6.12 7.56
CA THR A 99 2.93 6.03 7.32
C THR A 99 2.49 7.34 6.69
N VAL A 100 1.85 7.26 5.52
CA VAL A 100 1.29 8.43 4.85
C VAL A 100 -0.16 8.15 4.52
N CYS A 101 -0.97 9.20 4.48
CA CYS A 101 -2.38 9.08 4.15
C CYS A 101 -2.79 10.21 3.22
N GLY A 102 -3.95 10.08 2.63
CA GLY A 102 -4.49 11.10 1.75
C GLY A 102 -5.86 10.76 1.24
N THR A 103 -6.34 11.58 0.33
CA THR A 103 -7.64 11.42 -0.30
C THR A 103 -7.47 11.43 -1.81
N THR A 104 -8.16 10.54 -2.49
CA THR A 104 -8.29 10.42 -3.95
C THR A 104 -6.95 10.35 -4.71
N ASP A 105 -6.22 11.46 -4.78
CA ASP A 105 -5.00 11.53 -5.57
C ASP A 105 -3.87 10.76 -4.89
N PRO A 106 -3.07 9.99 -5.66
CA PRO A 106 -2.00 9.20 -5.07
C PRO A 106 -0.83 10.06 -4.60
N PRO A 107 -0.04 9.56 -3.65
CA PRO A 107 1.22 10.22 -3.30
C PRO A 107 2.25 10.02 -4.42
N PRO A 108 3.42 10.68 -4.34
CA PRO A 108 4.49 10.41 -5.29
C PRO A 108 4.79 8.91 -5.39
N HIS A 109 4.95 8.40 -6.59
CA HIS A 109 5.17 7.00 -6.92
C HIS A 109 3.95 6.09 -6.72
N GLY A 110 2.81 6.63 -6.27
CA GLY A 110 1.61 5.83 -6.05
C GLY A 110 1.10 5.16 -7.32
N GLU A 111 1.11 5.89 -8.44
CA GLU A 111 0.69 5.33 -9.73
C GLU A 111 1.61 4.19 -10.19
N GLU A 112 2.90 4.30 -9.91
CA GLU A 112 3.86 3.25 -10.25
C GLU A 112 3.58 1.98 -9.45
N ILE A 113 3.29 2.14 -8.16
CA ILE A 113 2.92 1.01 -7.30
C ILE A 113 1.67 0.33 -7.83
N LYS A 114 0.65 1.12 -8.16
CA LYS A 114 -0.61 0.59 -8.69
C LYS A 114 -0.39 -0.19 -9.98
N LYS A 115 0.45 0.33 -10.86
CA LYS A 115 0.73 -0.33 -12.13
C LYS A 115 1.40 -1.69 -11.94
N VAL A 116 2.37 -1.79 -11.04
CA VAL A 116 3.03 -3.06 -10.76
C VAL A 116 2.05 -4.04 -10.12
N LEU A 117 1.25 -3.57 -9.17
CA LEU A 117 0.26 -4.42 -8.52
C LEU A 117 -0.81 -4.90 -9.49
N ASN A 118 -1.25 -4.05 -10.44
CA ASN A 118 -2.16 -4.48 -11.50
C ASN A 118 -1.63 -5.69 -12.26
N GLY A 119 -0.36 -5.73 -12.51
CA GLY A 119 0.26 -6.84 -13.23
C GLY A 119 0.32 -8.13 -12.42
N ILE A 120 0.16 -8.05 -11.12
CA ILE A 120 0.23 -9.22 -10.23
C ILE A 120 -1.16 -9.70 -9.83
N ILE A 121 -2.02 -8.81 -9.37
CA ILE A 121 -3.29 -9.18 -8.78
C ILE A 121 -4.50 -8.85 -9.67
N GLY A 122 -4.28 -8.12 -10.77
CA GLY A 122 -5.33 -7.72 -11.67
C GLY A 122 -5.93 -6.36 -11.31
N GLU A 123 -6.37 -5.65 -12.33
CA GLU A 123 -6.88 -4.29 -12.16
C GLU A 123 -8.11 -4.24 -11.25
N ASP A 124 -8.97 -5.26 -11.33
CA ASP A 124 -10.21 -5.31 -10.54
C ASP A 124 -9.94 -5.47 -9.04
N ASN A 125 -8.73 -5.78 -8.65
CA ASN A 125 -8.37 -5.98 -7.24
C ASN A 125 -7.49 -4.86 -6.68
N CYS A 126 -7.27 -3.80 -7.46
CA CYS A 126 -6.44 -2.67 -7.04
C CYS A 126 -7.33 -1.54 -6.53
N TYR A 127 -7.49 -1.47 -5.21
CA TYR A 127 -8.30 -0.46 -4.52
C TYR A 127 -7.38 0.40 -3.66
N PHE A 128 -6.72 1.38 -4.27
CA PHE A 128 -5.75 2.20 -3.54
C PHE A 128 -6.07 3.69 -3.53
N PHE A 129 -6.61 4.18 -4.61
CA PHE A 129 -6.99 5.59 -4.77
C PHE A 129 -7.78 5.80 -6.06
#